data_a1c12344458ec519528c3597bd8ac04c
#
_entry.id   a1c12344458ec519528c3597bd8ac04c
#
_cell.length_a   1.000
_cell.length_b   1.000
_cell.length_c   1.000
_cell.angle_alpha   90.00
_cell.angle_beta   90.00
_cell.angle_gamma   90.00
#
_symmetry.space_group_name_H-M   'P 1'
#
loop_
_entity.id
_entity.type
_entity.pdbx_description
1 polymer ?
#
loop_
_entity_poly.entity_id
_entity_poly.type
_entity_poly.pdbx_seq_one_letter_code
_entity_poly.pdbx_strand_id
1 'polypeptide(L)'
;MKYRLLPIIALISLAACCTKPGSETENTTPAENVPAAVSVPGFAKGADVSWVSEMEASGKTFKKADGTPADIFEVLKDCGLNSVRLRVWVNPTGGWSGKDDCVKLASRAAKAGLAVMIDFHYSDFFADPSRQTFPKDWEASKSDATAVAGLLKAHTSEVLEALKAEGVTPAWIQIGNETRNGFLWPLAQLWDNKGNISGGWARFAQLYGAGYAAAKAVCPQAVVMPHLNNAWEDNAWWFKELKAQGANFDAIALSHYPQTEIGKTAEQVNSSALSRIQSLAAAFGVPVYVAEVGVKPATESASAAVLKSFIDGALKIPACKGVFYWEPEVYGGWKPAVYGSLGWGSYDMGAFTSDGRPSSIMNAFK
;
A
#
# COMPACT_ATOMS: atom_id res chain seq x y z
N MET A 1 -63.81 -1.88 -47.59
CA MET A 1 -63.30 -2.21 -48.94
C MET A 1 -61.97 -2.92 -48.67
N LYS A 2 -61.91 -4.22 -48.59
CA LYS A 2 -61.76 -5.29 -49.59
C LYS A 2 -60.67 -4.95 -50.62
N TYR A 3 -59.52 -5.70 -50.50
CA TYR A 3 -58.86 -6.57 -51.49
C TYR A 3 -57.52 -7.01 -50.81
N ARG A 4 -57.26 -8.23 -50.50
CA ARG A 4 -57.00 -9.54 -51.11
C ARG A 4 -55.92 -9.48 -52.22
N LEU A 5 -54.87 -10.26 -52.06
CA LEU A 5 -54.41 -11.42 -52.90
C LEU A 5 -52.85 -11.39 -52.92
N LEU A 6 -52.18 -12.33 -52.51
CA LEU A 6 -51.78 -13.71 -52.84
C LEU A 6 -50.37 -13.80 -53.47
N PRO A 7 -49.69 -14.92 -53.33
CA PRO A 7 -48.25 -15.02 -53.35
C PRO A 7 -47.70 -15.44 -54.73
N ILE A 8 -46.43 -15.19 -54.98
CA ILE A 8 -45.69 -15.78 -56.11
C ILE A 8 -44.54 -16.63 -55.52
N ILE A 9 -44.70 -17.94 -55.81
CA ILE A 9 -43.69 -18.99 -55.69
C ILE A 9 -42.88 -18.92 -56.99
N ALA A 10 -41.58 -18.87 -56.89
CA ALA A 10 -40.69 -19.17 -58.02
C ALA A 10 -39.62 -20.15 -57.59
N LEU A 11 -39.56 -21.21 -58.36
CA LEU A 11 -38.76 -22.42 -58.23
C LEU A 11 -37.29 -22.21 -58.63
N ILE A 12 -36.41 -22.75 -57.83
CA ILE A 12 -35.22 -23.60 -58.05
C ILE A 12 -34.46 -23.52 -59.39
N SER A 13 -33.16 -23.31 -59.26
CA SER A 13 -32.15 -24.03 -60.03
C SER A 13 -30.90 -24.27 -59.21
N LEU A 14 -30.65 -25.54 -58.92
CA LEU A 14 -29.35 -26.01 -58.43
C LEU A 14 -28.33 -25.88 -59.56
N ALA A 15 -27.22 -25.18 -59.29
CA ALA A 15 -25.96 -25.34 -60.00
C ALA A 15 -24.89 -25.71 -59.00
N ALA A 16 -24.48 -26.98 -59.02
CA ALA A 16 -23.32 -27.46 -58.30
C ALA A 16 -22.06 -26.93 -58.99
N CYS A 17 -21.29 -26.15 -58.28
CA CYS A 17 -19.93 -25.79 -58.71
C CYS A 17 -18.98 -26.14 -57.57
N CYS A 18 -18.12 -27.15 -57.81
CA CYS A 18 -17.01 -27.54 -56.96
C CYS A 18 -15.98 -26.42 -56.92
N THR A 19 -15.76 -25.83 -55.77
CA THR A 19 -14.57 -25.02 -55.50
C THR A 19 -13.84 -25.60 -54.29
N LYS A 20 -12.51 -25.69 -54.43
CA LYS A 20 -11.51 -26.21 -53.48
C LYS A 20 -11.62 -25.53 -52.12
N PRO A 21 -11.25 -26.19 -50.98
CA PRO A 21 -11.17 -25.53 -49.68
C PRO A 21 -10.04 -24.54 -49.67
N GLY A 22 -10.39 -23.25 -49.54
CA GLY A 22 -9.48 -22.20 -49.21
C GLY A 22 -9.07 -22.35 -47.71
N SER A 23 -7.78 -22.27 -47.46
CA SER A 23 -7.22 -22.23 -46.14
C SER A 23 -7.77 -21.02 -45.36
N GLU A 24 -8.63 -21.25 -44.38
CA GLU A 24 -8.94 -20.26 -43.34
C GLU A 24 -7.65 -20.02 -42.53
N THR A 25 -7.03 -18.88 -42.73
CA THR A 25 -6.03 -18.37 -41.81
C THR A 25 -6.79 -17.97 -40.53
N GLU A 26 -6.74 -18.83 -39.52
CA GLU A 26 -7.10 -18.46 -38.17
C GLU A 26 -6.26 -17.24 -37.78
N ASN A 27 -6.93 -16.10 -37.68
CA ASN A 27 -6.36 -14.89 -37.13
C ASN A 27 -6.35 -15.06 -35.60
N THR A 28 -5.41 -15.87 -35.10
CA THR A 28 -5.13 -15.96 -33.67
C THR A 28 -4.51 -14.63 -33.25
N THR A 29 -5.34 -13.72 -32.75
CA THR A 29 -4.88 -12.62 -31.90
C THR A 29 -4.03 -13.26 -30.80
N PRO A 30 -2.77 -12.83 -30.56
CA PRO A 30 -1.99 -13.35 -29.45
C PRO A 30 -2.80 -13.13 -28.18
N ALA A 31 -3.06 -14.19 -27.41
CA ALA A 31 -3.63 -14.05 -26.07
C ALA A 31 -2.73 -13.09 -25.31
N GLU A 32 -3.24 -11.93 -24.93
CA GLU A 32 -2.57 -11.03 -24.02
C GLU A 32 -2.15 -11.87 -22.81
N ASN A 33 -0.85 -11.84 -22.53
CA ASN A 33 -0.24 -12.56 -21.43
C ASN A 33 -0.67 -11.85 -20.14
N VAL A 34 -1.91 -12.11 -19.68
CA VAL A 34 -2.38 -11.61 -18.38
C VAL A 34 -1.48 -12.22 -17.33
N PRO A 35 -0.69 -11.44 -16.60
CA PRO A 35 0.16 -11.99 -15.56
C PRO A 35 -0.69 -12.81 -14.58
N ALA A 36 -0.25 -14.00 -14.25
CA ALA A 36 -0.90 -14.81 -13.23
C ALA A 36 -1.01 -13.99 -11.93
N ALA A 37 -2.18 -14.01 -11.30
CA ALA A 37 -2.40 -13.31 -10.04
C ALA A 37 -1.31 -13.70 -9.05
N VAL A 38 -0.60 -12.71 -8.50
CA VAL A 38 0.47 -12.95 -7.52
C VAL A 38 -0.14 -13.60 -6.28
N SER A 39 0.37 -14.76 -5.89
CA SER A 39 -0.09 -15.46 -4.69
C SER A 39 0.17 -14.61 -3.44
N VAL A 40 -0.87 -14.40 -2.62
CA VAL A 40 -0.72 -13.72 -1.32
C VAL A 40 0.10 -14.62 -0.40
N PRO A 41 1.26 -14.18 0.10
CA PRO A 41 2.11 -15.00 0.96
C PRO A 41 1.44 -15.27 2.31
N GLY A 42 1.73 -16.43 2.91
CA GLY A 42 1.28 -16.77 4.26
C GLY A 42 1.83 -15.83 5.34
N PHE A 43 3.07 -15.31 5.12
CA PHE A 43 3.67 -14.20 5.88
C PHE A 43 4.35 -13.24 4.89
N ALA A 44 3.92 -11.98 4.91
CA ALA A 44 4.48 -10.95 4.05
C ALA A 44 5.80 -10.44 4.62
N LYS A 45 6.89 -10.67 3.88
CA LYS A 45 8.19 -10.02 4.08
C LYS A 45 8.28 -8.91 3.04
N GLY A 46 8.07 -7.67 3.46
CA GLY A 46 7.88 -6.56 2.52
C GLY A 46 8.81 -5.38 2.74
N ALA A 47 8.74 -4.44 1.79
CA ALA A 47 9.33 -3.12 1.90
C ALA A 47 8.42 -2.06 1.26
N ASP A 48 8.31 -0.88 1.88
CA ASP A 48 7.81 0.32 1.21
C ASP A 48 8.93 0.89 0.35
N VAL A 49 8.68 1.03 -0.93
CA VAL A 49 9.69 1.48 -1.91
C VAL A 49 9.14 2.57 -2.81
N SER A 50 8.34 3.44 -2.24
CA SER A 50 7.61 4.48 -2.98
C SER A 50 8.52 5.57 -3.57
N TRP A 51 9.78 5.68 -3.15
CA TRP A 51 10.75 6.62 -3.70
C TRP A 51 11.40 6.15 -5.01
N VAL A 52 11.28 4.89 -5.37
CA VAL A 52 12.06 4.26 -6.46
C VAL A 52 12.00 5.05 -7.76
N SER A 53 10.82 5.45 -8.22
CA SER A 53 10.68 6.18 -9.49
C SER A 53 11.43 7.52 -9.48
N GLU A 54 11.33 8.27 -8.39
CA GLU A 54 11.99 9.58 -8.25
C GLU A 54 13.50 9.42 -8.07
N MET A 55 13.95 8.42 -7.33
CA MET A 55 15.36 8.07 -7.19
C MET A 55 15.98 7.72 -8.56
N GLU A 56 15.33 6.84 -9.33
CA GLU A 56 15.76 6.45 -10.66
C GLU A 56 15.79 7.66 -11.63
N ALA A 57 14.77 8.52 -11.60
CA ALA A 57 14.72 9.75 -12.38
C ALA A 57 15.85 10.73 -12.04
N SER A 58 16.35 10.69 -10.80
CA SER A 58 17.52 11.49 -10.38
C SER A 58 18.87 10.83 -10.68
N GLY A 59 18.87 9.69 -11.38
CA GLY A 59 20.10 8.95 -11.74
C GLY A 59 20.58 7.97 -10.68
N LYS A 60 19.81 7.69 -9.61
CA LYS A 60 20.12 6.61 -8.68
C LYS A 60 19.88 5.25 -9.34
N THR A 61 20.74 4.29 -9.03
CA THR A 61 20.69 2.93 -9.59
C THR A 61 20.81 1.92 -8.45
N PHE A 62 20.22 0.73 -8.67
CA PHE A 62 20.25 -0.34 -7.70
C PHE A 62 21.11 -1.51 -8.19
N LYS A 63 21.69 -2.25 -7.25
CA LYS A 63 22.58 -3.38 -7.51
C LYS A 63 22.28 -4.52 -6.55
N LYS A 64 22.52 -5.73 -7.01
CA LYS A 64 22.58 -6.92 -6.17
C LYS A 64 23.73 -6.82 -5.16
N ALA A 65 23.74 -7.71 -4.17
CA ALA A 65 24.80 -7.73 -3.13
C ALA A 65 26.20 -7.93 -3.71
N ASP A 66 26.34 -8.60 -4.86
CA ASP A 66 27.61 -8.79 -5.57
C ASP A 66 28.06 -7.58 -6.38
N GLY A 67 27.25 -6.52 -6.44
CA GLY A 67 27.51 -5.29 -7.22
C GLY A 67 26.94 -5.30 -8.63
N THR A 68 26.30 -6.37 -9.09
CA THR A 68 25.67 -6.43 -10.41
C THR A 68 24.46 -5.50 -10.47
N PRO A 69 24.38 -4.57 -11.46
CA PRO A 69 23.20 -3.72 -11.66
C PRO A 69 21.94 -4.56 -11.87
N ALA A 70 20.85 -4.19 -11.19
CA ALA A 70 19.58 -4.90 -11.30
C ALA A 70 18.40 -3.97 -10.99
N ASP A 71 17.19 -4.38 -11.41
CA ASP A 71 15.94 -3.75 -10.98
C ASP A 71 15.78 -3.91 -9.47
N ILE A 72 15.30 -2.88 -8.80
CA ILE A 72 15.12 -2.89 -7.34
C ILE A 72 14.24 -4.06 -6.87
N PHE A 73 13.20 -4.42 -7.60
CA PHE A 73 12.30 -5.50 -7.23
C PHE A 73 12.98 -6.87 -7.26
N GLU A 74 13.93 -7.08 -8.18
CA GLU A 74 14.77 -8.27 -8.18
C GLU A 74 15.74 -8.27 -6.99
N VAL A 75 16.33 -7.11 -6.67
CA VAL A 75 17.21 -6.96 -5.51
C VAL A 75 16.47 -7.28 -4.21
N LEU A 76 15.24 -6.80 -4.06
CA LEU A 76 14.41 -7.08 -2.89
C LEU A 76 14.10 -8.58 -2.76
N LYS A 77 13.78 -9.26 -3.87
CA LYS A 77 13.60 -10.73 -3.86
C LYS A 77 14.85 -11.47 -3.43
N ASP A 78 16.02 -11.07 -3.92
CA ASP A 78 17.31 -11.63 -3.51
C ASP A 78 17.59 -11.42 -2.00
N CYS A 79 16.98 -10.38 -1.41
CA CYS A 79 17.00 -10.15 0.05
C CYS A 79 15.98 -11.02 0.83
N GLY A 80 15.14 -11.81 0.13
CA GLY A 80 14.13 -12.67 0.75
C GLY A 80 12.75 -12.02 0.91
N LEU A 81 12.51 -10.85 0.30
CA LEU A 81 11.21 -10.21 0.32
C LEU A 81 10.29 -10.83 -0.74
N ASN A 82 8.99 -10.81 -0.44
CA ASN A 82 7.92 -11.35 -1.29
C ASN A 82 6.79 -10.33 -1.51
N SER A 83 6.91 -9.14 -0.96
CA SER A 83 5.86 -8.13 -0.98
C SER A 83 6.45 -6.72 -1.03
N VAL A 84 5.67 -5.76 -1.53
CA VAL A 84 5.96 -4.34 -1.46
C VAL A 84 4.77 -3.55 -0.93
N ARG A 85 5.04 -2.41 -0.31
CA ARG A 85 4.08 -1.40 0.07
C ARG A 85 4.37 -0.15 -0.76
N LEU A 86 3.33 0.47 -1.29
CA LEU A 86 3.41 1.67 -2.11
C LEU A 86 2.38 2.67 -1.60
N ARG A 87 2.87 3.85 -1.19
CA ARG A 87 1.99 4.96 -0.82
C ARG A 87 1.38 5.60 -2.05
N VAL A 88 0.22 6.21 -1.87
CA VAL A 88 -0.39 7.03 -2.90
C VAL A 88 -0.91 8.35 -2.30
N TRP A 89 -0.51 9.45 -2.93
CA TRP A 89 -0.94 10.82 -2.65
C TRP A 89 -1.99 11.25 -3.67
N VAL A 90 -2.75 12.32 -3.35
CA VAL A 90 -3.86 12.79 -4.19
C VAL A 90 -3.35 13.60 -5.37
N ASN A 91 -2.63 14.69 -5.10
CA ASN A 91 -2.06 15.59 -6.14
C ASN A 91 -0.67 16.08 -5.72
N PRO A 92 0.33 15.18 -5.68
CA PRO A 92 1.66 15.52 -5.20
C PRO A 92 2.43 16.41 -6.16
N THR A 93 3.31 17.23 -5.61
CA THR A 93 4.28 18.01 -6.39
C THR A 93 5.16 17.09 -7.23
N GLY A 94 5.22 17.33 -8.54
CA GLY A 94 6.04 16.53 -9.47
C GLY A 94 5.43 15.17 -9.85
N GLY A 95 4.26 14.82 -9.33
CA GLY A 95 3.55 13.57 -9.66
C GLY A 95 4.08 12.31 -8.96
N TRP A 96 5.20 12.39 -8.25
CA TRP A 96 5.78 11.26 -7.52
C TRP A 96 4.88 10.79 -6.39
N SER A 97 4.75 9.48 -6.24
CA SER A 97 3.74 8.86 -5.35
C SER A 97 2.29 9.24 -5.66
N GLY A 98 1.99 9.89 -6.80
CA GLY A 98 0.62 10.03 -7.29
C GLY A 98 0.09 8.74 -7.90
N LYS A 99 -1.16 8.76 -8.35
CA LYS A 99 -1.82 7.57 -8.94
C LYS A 99 -0.97 6.89 -10.02
N ASP A 100 -0.53 7.62 -11.03
CA ASP A 100 0.15 7.04 -12.20
C ASP A 100 1.52 6.47 -11.82
N ASP A 101 2.24 7.12 -10.90
CA ASP A 101 3.52 6.63 -10.38
C ASP A 101 3.33 5.37 -9.53
N CYS A 102 2.35 5.35 -8.63
CA CYS A 102 1.98 4.20 -7.85
C CYS A 102 1.61 2.99 -8.74
N VAL A 103 0.79 3.21 -9.77
CA VAL A 103 0.38 2.17 -10.74
C VAL A 103 1.59 1.60 -11.49
N LYS A 104 2.51 2.46 -11.94
CA LYS A 104 3.75 2.06 -12.59
C LYS A 104 4.62 1.18 -11.69
N LEU A 105 4.84 1.59 -10.44
CA LEU A 105 5.64 0.81 -9.49
C LEU A 105 4.97 -0.52 -9.14
N ALA A 106 3.65 -0.51 -8.90
CA ALA A 106 2.87 -1.71 -8.60
C ALA A 106 2.92 -2.72 -9.75
N SER A 107 2.81 -2.25 -11.00
CA SER A 107 2.92 -3.11 -12.20
C SER A 107 4.32 -3.74 -12.30
N ARG A 108 5.40 -2.98 -12.03
CA ARG A 108 6.77 -3.51 -12.00
C ARG A 108 6.94 -4.57 -10.90
N ALA A 109 6.45 -4.28 -9.69
CA ALA A 109 6.51 -5.20 -8.55
C ALA A 109 5.76 -6.50 -8.83
N ALA A 110 4.53 -6.42 -9.36
CA ALA A 110 3.72 -7.57 -9.73
C ALA A 110 4.38 -8.42 -10.83
N LYS A 111 4.97 -7.80 -11.85
CA LYS A 111 5.76 -8.51 -12.88
C LYS A 111 6.97 -9.24 -12.31
N ALA A 112 7.58 -8.69 -11.26
CA ALA A 112 8.66 -9.36 -10.52
C ALA A 112 8.13 -10.48 -9.58
N GLY A 113 6.81 -10.66 -9.46
CA GLY A 113 6.18 -11.69 -8.62
C GLY A 113 6.04 -11.29 -7.14
N LEU A 114 6.06 -9.98 -6.83
CA LEU A 114 5.86 -9.47 -5.48
C LEU A 114 4.38 -9.12 -5.25
N ALA A 115 3.83 -9.48 -4.09
CA ALA A 115 2.51 -9.05 -3.67
C ALA A 115 2.53 -7.55 -3.31
N VAL A 116 1.41 -6.85 -3.55
CA VAL A 116 1.35 -5.39 -3.41
C VAL A 116 0.39 -4.97 -2.31
N MET A 117 0.85 -4.07 -1.44
CA MET A 117 0.05 -3.28 -0.51
C MET A 117 -0.03 -1.85 -1.04
N ILE A 118 -1.23 -1.27 -1.06
CA ILE A 118 -1.45 0.15 -1.38
C ILE A 118 -1.76 0.91 -0.09
N ASP A 119 -1.02 1.99 0.13
CA ASP A 119 -1.16 2.88 1.28
C ASP A 119 -1.71 4.24 0.86
N PHE A 120 -2.98 4.48 1.14
CA PHE A 120 -3.64 5.75 0.86
C PHE A 120 -3.38 6.77 1.97
N HIS A 121 -2.60 7.81 1.68
CA HIS A 121 -2.37 8.90 2.63
C HIS A 121 -3.52 9.93 2.67
N TYR A 122 -4.28 10.06 1.58
CA TYR A 122 -5.31 11.11 1.40
C TYR A 122 -4.80 12.53 1.66
N SER A 123 -3.59 12.80 1.20
CA SER A 123 -2.88 14.07 1.28
C SER A 123 -2.05 14.26 0.01
N ASP A 124 -1.45 15.42 -0.20
CA ASP A 124 -0.53 15.68 -1.33
C ASP A 124 0.94 15.45 -0.93
N PHE A 125 1.16 15.00 0.31
CA PHE A 125 2.47 14.75 0.90
C PHE A 125 2.33 13.74 2.06
N PHE A 126 3.41 13.46 2.79
CA PHE A 126 3.38 12.57 3.94
C PHE A 126 2.27 12.93 4.93
N ALA A 127 1.44 11.95 5.23
CA ALA A 127 0.56 11.93 6.38
C ALA A 127 1.25 11.12 7.49
N ASP A 128 1.37 11.69 8.68
CA ASP A 128 2.02 11.09 9.84
C ASP A 128 1.34 11.58 11.14
N PRO A 129 1.74 11.09 12.34
CA PRO A 129 1.10 11.49 13.60
C PRO A 129 1.15 12.97 13.90
N SER A 130 2.07 13.73 13.28
CA SER A 130 2.22 15.18 13.44
C SER A 130 1.50 15.98 12.35
N ARG A 131 1.09 15.32 11.26
CA ARG A 131 0.58 15.97 10.05
C ARG A 131 -0.39 15.09 9.30
N GLN A 132 -1.61 15.57 9.14
CA GLN A 132 -2.69 14.91 8.38
C GLN A 132 -3.39 15.97 7.51
N THR A 133 -2.63 16.55 6.55
CA THR A 133 -3.06 17.71 5.78
C THR A 133 -4.09 17.33 4.73
N PHE A 134 -5.03 18.24 4.49
CA PHE A 134 -5.96 18.13 3.38
C PHE A 134 -5.25 18.23 2.04
N PRO A 135 -5.65 17.43 1.04
CA PRO A 135 -5.25 17.65 -0.33
C PRO A 135 -5.75 19.02 -0.82
N LYS A 136 -4.91 19.73 -1.56
CA LYS A 136 -5.25 21.05 -2.09
C LYS A 136 -6.55 21.06 -2.90
N ASP A 137 -6.75 20.03 -3.72
CA ASP A 137 -7.94 19.93 -4.57
C ASP A 137 -9.23 19.67 -3.79
N TRP A 138 -9.14 19.25 -2.51
CA TRP A 138 -10.30 19.00 -1.64
C TRP A 138 -10.59 20.12 -0.66
N GLU A 139 -9.75 21.16 -0.61
CA GLU A 139 -9.84 22.28 0.34
C GLU A 139 -11.23 22.98 0.34
N ALA A 140 -11.86 23.10 -0.83
CA ALA A 140 -13.20 23.71 -0.94
C ALA A 140 -14.27 22.93 -0.15
N SER A 141 -14.05 21.64 0.10
CA SER A 141 -14.99 20.74 0.79
C SER A 141 -14.61 20.45 2.24
N LYS A 142 -13.53 21.02 2.77
CA LYS A 142 -12.92 20.66 4.08
C LYS A 142 -13.81 20.78 5.32
N SER A 143 -14.97 21.41 5.21
CA SER A 143 -15.97 21.52 6.28
C SER A 143 -17.16 20.58 6.11
N ASP A 144 -17.23 19.84 4.99
CA ASP A 144 -18.35 18.95 4.66
C ASP A 144 -17.87 17.49 4.60
N ALA A 145 -18.10 16.75 5.67
CA ALA A 145 -17.68 15.33 5.76
C ALA A 145 -18.33 14.45 4.69
N THR A 146 -19.54 14.77 4.23
CA THR A 146 -20.21 13.97 3.18
C THR A 146 -19.58 14.20 1.82
N ALA A 147 -19.28 15.47 1.49
CA ALA A 147 -18.58 15.81 0.26
C ALA A 147 -17.18 15.18 0.25
N VAL A 148 -16.42 15.28 1.36
CA VAL A 148 -15.08 14.69 1.47
C VAL A 148 -15.11 13.16 1.41
N ALA A 149 -16.11 12.50 2.02
CA ALA A 149 -16.29 11.06 1.87
C ALA A 149 -16.51 10.64 0.41
N GLY A 150 -17.22 11.45 -0.37
CA GLY A 150 -17.39 11.27 -1.81
C GLY A 150 -16.06 11.38 -2.58
N LEU A 151 -15.26 12.41 -2.29
CA LEU A 151 -13.94 12.61 -2.91
C LEU A 151 -12.96 11.48 -2.56
N LEU A 152 -12.92 11.09 -1.29
CA LEU A 152 -12.08 9.99 -0.80
C LEU A 152 -12.46 8.66 -1.47
N LYS A 153 -13.76 8.36 -1.54
CA LYS A 153 -14.28 7.18 -2.25
C LYS A 153 -13.87 7.20 -3.72
N ALA A 154 -14.04 8.34 -4.41
CA ALA A 154 -13.71 8.49 -5.82
C ALA A 154 -12.22 8.26 -6.07
N HIS A 155 -11.34 8.91 -5.29
CA HIS A 155 -9.90 8.73 -5.39
C HIS A 155 -9.47 7.27 -5.13
N THR A 156 -10.02 6.64 -4.09
CA THR A 156 -9.72 5.24 -3.78
C THR A 156 -10.11 4.31 -4.94
N SER A 157 -11.33 4.48 -5.47
CA SER A 157 -11.80 3.68 -6.62
C SER A 157 -10.95 3.92 -7.86
N GLU A 158 -10.64 5.17 -8.18
CA GLU A 158 -9.84 5.54 -9.36
C GLU A 158 -8.44 4.90 -9.36
N VAL A 159 -7.75 4.94 -8.23
CA VAL A 159 -6.42 4.30 -8.09
C VAL A 159 -6.52 2.79 -8.25
N LEU A 160 -7.49 2.16 -7.57
CA LEU A 160 -7.63 0.70 -7.59
C LEU A 160 -8.11 0.18 -8.96
N GLU A 161 -8.97 0.92 -9.65
CA GLU A 161 -9.39 0.59 -11.01
C GLU A 161 -8.24 0.74 -12.01
N ALA A 162 -7.39 1.78 -11.85
CA ALA A 162 -6.19 1.94 -12.66
C ALA A 162 -5.19 0.79 -12.45
N LEU A 163 -4.97 0.35 -11.22
CA LEU A 163 -4.17 -0.85 -10.91
C LEU A 163 -4.72 -2.10 -11.57
N LYS A 164 -6.03 -2.29 -11.47
CA LYS A 164 -6.72 -3.44 -12.08
C LYS A 164 -6.63 -3.44 -13.60
N ALA A 165 -6.68 -2.27 -14.24
CA ALA A 165 -6.50 -2.12 -15.69
C ALA A 165 -5.08 -2.56 -16.14
N GLU A 166 -4.07 -2.40 -15.27
CA GLU A 166 -2.70 -2.90 -15.48
C GLU A 166 -2.50 -4.36 -15.02
N GLY A 167 -3.59 -5.07 -14.70
CA GLY A 167 -3.54 -6.46 -14.24
C GLY A 167 -3.04 -6.64 -12.81
N VAL A 168 -2.97 -5.57 -12.02
CA VAL A 168 -2.54 -5.61 -10.62
C VAL A 168 -3.73 -5.62 -9.68
N THR A 169 -3.86 -6.66 -8.85
CA THR A 169 -4.81 -6.69 -7.74
C THR A 169 -4.03 -6.61 -6.43
N PRO A 170 -4.15 -5.52 -5.67
CA PRO A 170 -3.51 -5.41 -4.37
C PRO A 170 -3.97 -6.52 -3.42
N ALA A 171 -3.02 -7.12 -2.69
CA ALA A 171 -3.33 -8.07 -1.63
C ALA A 171 -3.85 -7.35 -0.37
N TRP A 172 -3.34 -6.14 -0.13
CA TRP A 172 -3.68 -5.31 1.04
C TRP A 172 -3.91 -3.87 0.62
N ILE A 173 -4.82 -3.22 1.34
CA ILE A 173 -5.16 -1.81 1.14
C ILE A 173 -5.23 -1.13 2.51
N GLN A 174 -4.43 -0.10 2.70
CA GLN A 174 -4.38 0.70 3.90
C GLN A 174 -5.16 2.00 3.67
N ILE A 175 -6.13 2.28 4.55
CA ILE A 175 -6.98 3.47 4.49
C ILE A 175 -6.50 4.50 5.53
N GLY A 176 -5.72 5.45 5.05
CA GLY A 176 -5.00 6.43 5.87
C GLY A 176 -3.68 5.89 6.42
N ASN A 177 -2.69 6.76 6.56
CA ASN A 177 -1.38 6.46 7.15
C ASN A 177 -1.27 7.04 8.55
N GLU A 178 -0.90 6.19 9.55
CA GLU A 178 -0.67 6.56 10.94
C GLU A 178 -1.77 7.43 11.57
N THR A 179 -3.01 7.01 11.40
CA THR A 179 -4.23 7.79 11.68
C THR A 179 -4.63 7.84 13.17
N ARG A 180 -3.68 7.68 14.10
CA ARG A 180 -3.99 7.65 15.54
C ARG A 180 -4.81 8.86 16.00
N ASN A 181 -4.52 10.06 15.52
CA ASN A 181 -5.30 11.27 15.76
C ASN A 181 -6.25 11.61 14.60
N GLY A 182 -6.76 10.58 13.91
CA GLY A 182 -7.57 10.77 12.72
C GLY A 182 -6.74 11.17 11.50
N PHE A 183 -7.39 11.68 10.46
CA PHE A 183 -6.78 12.15 9.22
C PHE A 183 -7.57 13.32 8.61
N LEU A 184 -7.07 13.94 7.53
CA LEU A 184 -7.74 15.07 6.89
C LEU A 184 -8.11 16.17 7.91
N TRP A 185 -7.10 16.64 8.65
CA TRP A 185 -7.30 17.67 9.66
C TRP A 185 -7.73 19.03 9.09
N PRO A 186 -8.63 19.75 9.80
CA PRO A 186 -9.22 19.44 11.11
C PRO A 186 -10.51 18.60 11.04
N LEU A 187 -11.00 18.23 9.85
CA LEU A 187 -12.34 17.64 9.65
C LEU A 187 -12.53 16.35 10.46
N ALA A 188 -11.63 15.39 10.30
CA ALA A 188 -11.69 14.09 10.97
C ALA A 188 -10.55 13.92 11.99
N GLN A 189 -10.10 15.02 12.59
CA GLN A 189 -9.20 15.02 13.73
C GLN A 189 -9.95 14.57 14.97
N LEU A 190 -9.32 13.75 15.81
CA LEU A 190 -9.96 13.14 16.98
C LEU A 190 -9.78 13.97 18.25
N TRP A 191 -8.62 14.61 18.42
CA TRP A 191 -8.31 15.49 19.57
C TRP A 191 -7.36 16.61 19.20
N ASP A 192 -7.37 17.65 19.98
CA ASP A 192 -6.46 18.78 19.91
C ASP A 192 -5.88 19.10 21.32
N ASN A 193 -5.25 20.25 21.49
CA ASN A 193 -4.72 20.71 22.77
C ASN A 193 -5.80 21.03 23.83
N LYS A 194 -7.08 21.00 23.49
CA LYS A 194 -8.24 21.22 24.39
C LYS A 194 -8.93 19.89 24.75
N GLY A 195 -8.51 18.78 24.15
CA GLY A 195 -9.07 17.46 24.37
C GLY A 195 -9.77 16.87 23.15
N ASN A 196 -10.71 15.96 23.37
CA ASN A 196 -11.43 15.28 22.28
C ASN A 196 -12.31 16.25 21.50
N ILE A 197 -12.24 16.18 20.17
CA ILE A 197 -13.05 16.99 19.26
C ILE A 197 -14.44 16.38 19.13
N SER A 198 -15.47 17.14 19.43
CA SER A 198 -16.86 16.69 19.30
C SER A 198 -17.17 16.22 17.89
N GLY A 199 -17.69 15.00 17.75
CA GLY A 199 -17.99 14.36 16.49
C GLY A 199 -16.77 13.95 15.65
N GLY A 200 -15.54 14.10 16.17
CA GLY A 200 -14.31 13.70 15.49
C GLY A 200 -14.33 12.22 15.08
N TRP A 201 -14.65 11.35 16.01
CA TRP A 201 -14.75 9.90 15.76
C TRP A 201 -15.81 9.54 14.72
N ALA A 202 -16.98 10.15 14.78
CA ALA A 202 -18.04 9.90 13.81
C ALA A 202 -17.62 10.31 12.39
N ARG A 203 -16.99 11.49 12.23
CA ARG A 203 -16.46 11.93 10.94
C ARG A 203 -15.31 11.04 10.46
N PHE A 204 -14.38 10.69 11.35
CA PHE A 204 -13.31 9.77 11.01
C PHE A 204 -13.85 8.43 10.50
N ALA A 205 -14.78 7.82 11.23
CA ALA A 205 -15.40 6.55 10.85
C ALA A 205 -16.19 6.65 9.52
N GLN A 206 -16.86 7.78 9.27
CA GLN A 206 -17.54 8.04 8.00
C GLN A 206 -16.56 8.05 6.83
N LEU A 207 -15.46 8.78 6.94
CA LEU A 207 -14.44 8.89 5.89
C LEU A 207 -13.69 7.57 5.69
N TYR A 208 -13.24 6.95 6.78
CA TYR A 208 -12.60 5.63 6.74
C TYR A 208 -13.53 4.58 6.10
N GLY A 209 -14.81 4.56 6.50
CA GLY A 209 -15.83 3.66 5.94
C GLY A 209 -16.07 3.87 4.45
N ALA A 210 -15.98 5.10 3.94
CA ALA A 210 -16.07 5.40 2.52
C ALA A 210 -14.90 4.79 1.75
N GLY A 211 -13.67 4.88 2.27
CA GLY A 211 -12.48 4.24 1.71
C GLY A 211 -12.56 2.72 1.75
N TYR A 212 -12.96 2.17 2.90
CA TYR A 212 -13.18 0.74 3.06
C TYR A 212 -14.19 0.19 2.03
N ALA A 213 -15.33 0.85 1.90
CA ALA A 213 -16.37 0.45 0.94
C ALA A 213 -15.90 0.54 -0.52
N ALA A 214 -15.13 1.59 -0.87
CA ALA A 214 -14.53 1.74 -2.20
C ALA A 214 -13.53 0.60 -2.47
N ALA A 215 -12.65 0.31 -1.53
CA ALA A 215 -11.66 -0.76 -1.63
C ALA A 215 -12.33 -2.13 -1.84
N LYS A 216 -13.36 -2.45 -1.05
CA LYS A 216 -14.10 -3.73 -1.17
C LYS A 216 -14.94 -3.80 -2.45
N ALA A 217 -15.40 -2.69 -2.99
CA ALA A 217 -16.14 -2.67 -4.26
C ALA A 217 -15.25 -3.00 -5.45
N VAL A 218 -14.02 -2.48 -5.50
CA VAL A 218 -13.09 -2.70 -6.62
C VAL A 218 -12.25 -3.98 -6.43
N CYS A 219 -11.77 -4.22 -5.21
CA CYS A 219 -10.90 -5.32 -4.82
C CYS A 219 -11.52 -6.13 -3.66
N PRO A 220 -12.58 -6.91 -3.87
CA PRO A 220 -13.34 -7.57 -2.79
C PRO A 220 -12.50 -8.55 -1.95
N GLN A 221 -11.44 -9.12 -2.53
CA GLN A 221 -10.55 -10.07 -1.85
C GLN A 221 -9.40 -9.39 -1.11
N ALA A 222 -9.12 -8.11 -1.35
CA ALA A 222 -8.06 -7.40 -0.66
C ALA A 222 -8.37 -7.27 0.84
N VAL A 223 -7.33 -7.39 1.66
CA VAL A 223 -7.39 -7.16 3.10
C VAL A 223 -7.30 -5.66 3.35
N VAL A 224 -8.36 -5.06 3.88
CA VAL A 224 -8.45 -3.61 4.12
C VAL A 224 -8.22 -3.29 5.60
N MET A 225 -7.33 -2.34 5.90
CA MET A 225 -6.89 -2.08 7.26
C MET A 225 -6.68 -0.60 7.56
N PRO A 226 -6.98 -0.13 8.80
CA PRO A 226 -6.48 1.13 9.34
C PRO A 226 -5.04 0.95 9.83
N HIS A 227 -4.28 2.04 9.87
CA HIS A 227 -2.88 2.05 10.26
C HIS A 227 -2.61 3.02 11.41
N LEU A 228 -1.93 2.52 12.45
CA LEU A 228 -1.50 3.31 13.60
C LEU A 228 0.02 3.24 13.79
N ASN A 229 0.57 4.31 14.35
CA ASN A 229 1.96 4.32 14.82
C ASN A 229 2.13 3.55 16.14
N ASN A 230 3.39 3.35 16.58
CA ASN A 230 3.79 2.85 17.89
C ASN A 230 3.19 1.48 18.27
N ALA A 231 3.59 0.43 17.55
CA ALA A 231 3.15 -0.95 17.83
C ALA A 231 3.36 -1.42 19.28
N TRP A 232 4.30 -0.80 20.03
CA TRP A 232 4.61 -1.14 21.42
C TRP A 232 3.64 -0.53 22.45
N GLU A 233 2.79 0.42 22.03
CA GLU A 233 1.79 1.04 22.89
C GLU A 233 0.50 0.22 22.97
N ASP A 234 -0.34 0.54 23.93
CA ASP A 234 -1.70 -0.01 23.98
C ASP A 234 -2.62 0.75 23.02
N ASN A 235 -2.84 0.16 21.86
CA ASN A 235 -3.72 0.70 20.83
C ASN A 235 -5.14 0.08 20.84
N ALA A 236 -5.45 -0.84 21.76
CA ALA A 236 -6.74 -1.54 21.78
C ALA A 236 -7.94 -0.60 21.95
N TRP A 237 -7.78 0.45 22.74
CA TRP A 237 -8.82 1.47 22.94
C TRP A 237 -9.24 2.14 21.63
N TRP A 238 -8.29 2.40 20.74
CA TRP A 238 -8.54 3.08 19.48
C TRP A 238 -9.38 2.22 18.52
N PHE A 239 -9.04 0.94 18.37
CA PHE A 239 -9.80 0.02 17.53
C PHE A 239 -11.18 -0.30 18.12
N LYS A 240 -11.32 -0.30 19.46
CA LYS A 240 -12.63 -0.41 20.11
C LYS A 240 -13.52 0.77 19.78
N GLU A 241 -12.97 1.99 19.84
CA GLU A 241 -13.71 3.20 19.51
C GLU A 241 -14.10 3.23 18.02
N LEU A 242 -13.18 2.89 17.11
CA LEU A 242 -13.50 2.80 15.69
C LEU A 242 -14.64 1.80 15.41
N LYS A 243 -14.62 0.62 16.04
CA LYS A 243 -15.73 -0.36 15.95
C LYS A 243 -17.03 0.17 16.57
N ALA A 244 -16.97 0.89 17.67
CA ALA A 244 -18.15 1.51 18.30
C ALA A 244 -18.83 2.53 17.37
N GLN A 245 -18.08 3.16 16.46
CA GLN A 245 -18.63 4.01 15.40
C GLN A 245 -19.18 3.21 14.20
N GLY A 246 -19.17 1.90 14.23
CA GLY A 246 -19.70 1.04 13.16
C GLY A 246 -18.75 0.79 11.99
N ALA A 247 -17.48 1.17 12.08
CA ALA A 247 -16.51 0.91 11.03
C ALA A 247 -16.03 -0.55 11.04
N ASN A 248 -15.77 -1.08 9.83
CA ASN A 248 -15.22 -2.42 9.61
C ASN A 248 -13.75 -2.35 9.19
N PHE A 249 -12.98 -3.36 9.56
CA PHE A 249 -11.63 -3.60 9.05
C PHE A 249 -11.35 -5.10 9.04
N ASP A 250 -10.54 -5.54 8.07
CA ASP A 250 -10.18 -6.96 7.88
C ASP A 250 -8.90 -7.33 8.63
N ALA A 251 -8.05 -6.32 8.94
CA ALA A 251 -6.79 -6.48 9.66
C ALA A 251 -6.43 -5.17 10.37
N ILE A 252 -5.38 -5.22 11.17
CA ILE A 252 -4.77 -4.06 11.86
C ILE A 252 -3.37 -3.85 11.27
N ALA A 253 -3.02 -2.60 10.90
CA ALA A 253 -1.68 -2.21 10.52
C ALA A 253 -1.02 -1.32 11.57
N LEU A 254 0.28 -1.53 11.82
CA LEU A 254 1.06 -0.81 12.83
C LEU A 254 2.42 -0.42 12.30
N SER A 255 2.96 0.74 12.73
CA SER A 255 4.38 1.09 12.58
C SER A 255 5.18 0.67 13.82
N HIS A 256 6.40 0.20 13.59
CA HIS A 256 7.33 -0.23 14.64
C HIS A 256 8.76 0.28 14.39
N TYR A 257 9.18 1.23 15.20
CA TYR A 257 10.53 1.83 15.16
C TYR A 257 11.22 1.64 16.52
N PRO A 258 11.89 0.50 16.76
CA PRO A 258 12.32 0.07 18.09
C PRO A 258 13.35 0.98 18.76
N GLN A 259 14.06 1.81 17.99
CA GLN A 259 15.11 2.69 18.47
C GLN A 259 14.65 4.14 18.69
N THR A 260 13.34 4.41 18.59
CA THR A 260 12.77 5.77 18.75
C THR A 260 12.21 6.03 20.13
N GLU A 261 11.93 4.98 20.92
CA GLU A 261 11.35 5.12 22.26
C GLU A 261 12.43 5.50 23.28
N ILE A 262 12.25 6.66 23.89
CA ILE A 262 13.22 7.20 24.85
C ILE A 262 13.19 6.39 26.16
N GLY A 263 14.39 6.02 26.66
CA GLY A 263 14.54 5.32 27.92
C GLY A 263 14.32 3.81 27.90
N LYS A 264 14.11 3.23 26.71
CA LYS A 264 14.02 1.77 26.52
C LYS A 264 15.09 1.28 25.55
N THR A 265 15.49 0.01 25.70
CA THR A 265 16.31 -0.65 24.69
C THR A 265 15.44 -1.12 23.52
N ALA A 266 16.04 -1.27 22.34
CA ALA A 266 15.31 -1.77 21.16
C ALA A 266 14.69 -3.15 21.41
N GLU A 267 15.33 -4.02 22.19
CA GLU A 267 14.82 -5.34 22.57
C GLU A 267 13.59 -5.25 23.47
N GLN A 268 13.57 -4.29 24.40
CA GLN A 268 12.40 -4.04 25.25
C GLN A 268 11.22 -3.54 24.41
N VAL A 269 11.48 -2.66 23.45
CA VAL A 269 10.45 -2.15 22.54
C VAL A 269 9.94 -3.27 21.61
N ASN A 270 10.83 -4.10 21.06
CA ASN A 270 10.49 -5.29 20.28
C ASN A 270 9.58 -6.24 21.09
N SER A 271 9.97 -6.57 22.31
CA SER A 271 9.19 -7.47 23.18
C SER A 271 7.79 -6.91 23.47
N SER A 272 7.71 -5.61 23.75
CA SER A 272 6.43 -4.92 23.97
C SER A 272 5.56 -4.98 22.72
N ALA A 273 6.11 -4.67 21.54
CA ALA A 273 5.37 -4.69 20.27
C ALA A 273 4.83 -6.09 19.95
N LEU A 274 5.65 -7.15 20.10
CA LEU A 274 5.21 -8.53 19.86
C LEU A 274 4.07 -8.93 20.81
N SER A 275 4.14 -8.56 22.08
CA SER A 275 3.05 -8.77 23.04
C SER A 275 1.77 -8.02 22.66
N ARG A 276 1.89 -6.76 22.22
CA ARG A 276 0.74 -5.94 21.77
C ARG A 276 0.10 -6.49 20.49
N ILE A 277 0.89 -6.93 19.52
CA ILE A 277 0.40 -7.60 18.29
C ILE A 277 -0.46 -8.81 18.66
N GLN A 278 0.02 -9.67 19.55
CA GLN A 278 -0.73 -10.84 20.00
C GLN A 278 -2.03 -10.45 20.72
N SER A 279 -1.97 -9.46 21.61
CA SER A 279 -3.13 -8.97 22.35
C SER A 279 -4.18 -8.34 21.45
N LEU A 280 -3.78 -7.53 20.46
CA LEU A 280 -4.69 -6.92 19.49
C LEU A 280 -5.38 -7.99 18.63
N ALA A 281 -4.62 -8.95 18.11
CA ALA A 281 -5.18 -10.03 17.33
C ALA A 281 -6.22 -10.84 18.12
N ALA A 282 -5.92 -11.15 19.39
CA ALA A 282 -6.85 -11.86 20.26
C ALA A 282 -8.11 -11.03 20.58
N ALA A 283 -7.94 -9.71 20.80
CA ALA A 283 -9.05 -8.83 21.16
C ALA A 283 -10.04 -8.58 20.02
N PHE A 284 -9.57 -8.58 18.77
CA PHE A 284 -10.37 -8.21 17.60
C PHE A 284 -10.66 -9.37 16.64
N GLY A 285 -9.99 -10.52 16.80
CA GLY A 285 -10.18 -11.70 15.96
C GLY A 285 -9.70 -11.49 14.51
N VAL A 286 -8.77 -10.55 14.26
CA VAL A 286 -8.25 -10.22 12.95
C VAL A 286 -6.72 -10.31 12.92
N PRO A 287 -6.10 -10.55 11.74
CA PRO A 287 -4.65 -10.52 11.62
C PRO A 287 -4.07 -9.11 11.86
N VAL A 288 -2.79 -9.09 12.24
CA VAL A 288 -2.01 -7.85 12.40
C VAL A 288 -0.84 -7.86 11.43
N TYR A 289 -0.60 -6.72 10.81
CA TYR A 289 0.56 -6.45 9.96
C TYR A 289 1.40 -5.34 10.58
N VAL A 290 2.71 -5.49 10.55
CA VAL A 290 3.63 -4.37 10.80
C VAL A 290 3.91 -3.74 9.45
N ALA A 291 3.11 -2.73 9.10
CA ALA A 291 3.15 -2.05 7.80
C ALA A 291 4.38 -1.17 7.62
N GLU A 292 5.02 -0.80 8.75
CA GLU A 292 6.29 -0.09 8.74
C GLU A 292 7.19 -0.60 9.86
N VAL A 293 8.45 -0.87 9.52
CA VAL A 293 9.54 -1.07 10.47
C VAL A 293 10.79 -0.39 9.92
N GLY A 294 11.61 0.17 10.79
CA GLY A 294 12.90 0.73 10.43
C GLY A 294 13.87 0.64 11.59
N VAL A 295 15.15 0.53 11.27
CA VAL A 295 16.25 0.52 12.25
C VAL A 295 17.35 1.48 11.82
N LYS A 296 17.98 2.16 12.78
CA LYS A 296 19.08 3.10 12.49
C LYS A 296 20.34 2.34 12.08
N PRO A 297 20.98 2.68 10.95
CA PRO A 297 22.13 1.94 10.42
C PRO A 297 23.45 2.25 11.15
N ALA A 298 23.46 3.12 12.14
CA ALA A 298 24.67 3.62 12.83
C ALA A 298 25.63 2.50 13.32
N THR A 299 25.08 1.31 13.63
CA THR A 299 25.86 0.09 13.84
C THR A 299 25.15 -1.04 13.09
N GLU A 300 25.46 -1.20 11.83
CA GLU A 300 24.72 -2.04 10.89
C GLU A 300 24.46 -3.46 11.43
N SER A 301 25.46 -4.10 12.02
CA SER A 301 25.33 -5.46 12.59
C SER A 301 24.35 -5.52 13.76
N ALA A 302 24.38 -4.53 14.68
CA ALA A 302 23.45 -4.46 15.80
C ALA A 302 22.02 -4.18 15.29
N SER A 303 21.88 -3.28 14.32
CA SER A 303 20.59 -2.97 13.70
C SER A 303 19.99 -4.16 12.97
N ALA A 304 20.81 -4.92 12.25
CA ALA A 304 20.39 -6.17 11.62
C ALA A 304 19.91 -7.21 12.65
N ALA A 305 20.62 -7.32 13.79
CA ALA A 305 20.23 -8.23 14.88
C ALA A 305 18.90 -7.81 15.54
N VAL A 306 18.69 -6.51 15.78
CA VAL A 306 17.45 -5.94 16.33
C VAL A 306 16.27 -6.23 15.40
N LEU A 307 16.43 -5.97 14.11
CA LEU A 307 15.39 -6.22 13.10
C LEU A 307 15.09 -7.71 12.97
N LYS A 308 16.13 -8.55 12.88
CA LYS A 308 15.96 -10.00 12.79
C LYS A 308 15.24 -10.58 14.00
N SER A 309 15.63 -10.16 15.19
CA SER A 309 14.97 -10.58 16.45
C SER A 309 13.46 -10.25 16.43
N PHE A 310 13.09 -9.07 15.93
CA PHE A 310 11.70 -8.68 15.80
C PHE A 310 10.96 -9.55 14.76
N ILE A 311 11.53 -9.75 13.56
CA ILE A 311 10.91 -10.56 12.49
C ILE A 311 10.76 -12.02 12.95
N ASP A 312 11.79 -12.60 13.58
CA ASP A 312 11.73 -13.98 14.12
C ASP A 312 10.68 -14.13 15.22
N GLY A 313 10.48 -13.08 16.02
CA GLY A 313 9.41 -13.01 17.01
C GLY A 313 8.03 -12.92 16.37
N ALA A 314 7.88 -12.07 15.36
CA ALA A 314 6.63 -11.88 14.62
C ALA A 314 6.19 -13.16 13.89
N LEU A 315 7.14 -13.89 13.29
CA LEU A 315 6.88 -15.20 12.64
C LEU A 315 6.33 -16.27 13.59
N LYS A 316 6.63 -16.16 14.90
CA LYS A 316 6.10 -17.10 15.93
C LYS A 316 4.67 -16.75 16.37
N ILE A 317 4.13 -15.62 15.96
CA ILE A 317 2.75 -15.19 16.28
C ILE A 317 1.87 -15.50 15.07
N PRO A 318 1.02 -16.54 15.11
CA PRO A 318 0.24 -16.96 13.93
C PRO A 318 -0.67 -15.87 13.35
N ALA A 319 -1.09 -14.94 14.20
CA ALA A 319 -1.93 -13.82 13.81
C ALA A 319 -1.13 -12.63 13.25
N CYS A 320 0.19 -12.56 13.42
CA CYS A 320 1.03 -11.61 12.70
C CYS A 320 1.26 -12.14 11.28
N LYS A 321 0.86 -11.37 10.28
CA LYS A 321 0.85 -11.84 8.88
C LYS A 321 1.85 -11.13 7.98
N GLY A 322 2.63 -10.19 8.51
CA GLY A 322 3.69 -9.56 7.73
C GLY A 322 4.40 -8.42 8.44
N VAL A 323 5.60 -8.15 7.93
CA VAL A 323 6.47 -7.04 8.35
C VAL A 323 7.01 -6.38 7.08
N PHE A 324 6.86 -5.05 6.97
CA PHE A 324 7.32 -4.24 5.85
C PHE A 324 8.36 -3.24 6.33
N TYR A 325 9.56 -3.27 5.73
CA TYR A 325 10.58 -2.25 6.00
C TYR A 325 10.19 -0.96 5.29
N TRP A 326 10.22 0.18 6.01
CA TRP A 326 9.89 1.46 5.42
C TRP A 326 11.12 2.09 4.76
N GLU A 327 11.06 2.29 3.45
CA GLU A 327 12.05 2.97 2.60
C GLU A 327 13.49 2.44 2.74
N PRO A 328 13.72 1.09 2.67
CA PRO A 328 15.07 0.54 2.79
C PRO A 328 15.99 1.02 1.67
N GLU A 329 15.43 1.32 0.50
CA GLU A 329 16.14 1.70 -0.73
C GLU A 329 16.78 3.09 -0.66
N VAL A 330 16.41 3.92 0.31
CA VAL A 330 16.98 5.27 0.46
C VAL A 330 18.45 5.20 0.85
N TYR A 331 19.32 5.77 0.03
CA TYR A 331 20.75 5.77 0.27
C TYR A 331 21.45 7.03 -0.23
N GLY A 332 22.69 7.24 0.20
CA GLY A 332 23.55 8.33 -0.27
C GLY A 332 23.00 9.72 0.01
N GLY A 333 22.29 9.88 1.14
CA GLY A 333 21.70 11.16 1.55
C GLY A 333 20.56 11.62 0.65
N TRP A 334 19.86 10.67 0.01
CA TRP A 334 18.69 10.97 -0.84
C TRP A 334 17.69 11.86 -0.12
N LYS A 335 17.48 13.04 -0.66
CA LYS A 335 16.52 14.02 -0.17
C LYS A 335 16.33 15.12 -1.21
N PRO A 336 15.32 15.07 -2.07
CA PRO A 336 15.02 16.18 -2.96
C PRO A 336 14.70 17.46 -2.20
N ALA A 337 15.23 18.59 -2.66
CA ALA A 337 15.11 19.89 -1.97
C ALA A 337 13.66 20.32 -1.74
N VAL A 338 12.74 19.97 -2.64
CA VAL A 338 11.33 20.29 -2.54
C VAL A 338 10.69 19.75 -1.26
N TYR A 339 11.11 18.58 -0.80
CA TYR A 339 10.55 17.98 0.42
C TYR A 339 11.04 18.69 1.70
N GLY A 340 12.23 19.25 1.67
CA GLY A 340 12.72 20.10 2.75
C GLY A 340 11.85 21.33 2.97
N SER A 341 11.37 21.96 1.87
CA SER A 341 10.44 23.09 1.95
C SER A 341 9.05 22.71 2.47
N LEU A 342 8.67 21.44 2.31
CA LEU A 342 7.43 20.86 2.86
C LEU A 342 7.59 20.36 4.31
N GLY A 343 8.77 20.58 4.92
CA GLY A 343 9.04 20.22 6.31
C GLY A 343 9.40 18.74 6.51
N TRP A 344 9.81 18.01 5.44
CA TRP A 344 10.33 16.67 5.58
C TRP A 344 11.83 16.67 5.91
N GLY A 345 12.20 16.00 7.00
CA GLY A 345 13.58 15.72 7.36
C GLY A 345 14.18 14.60 6.51
N SER A 346 15.50 14.40 6.57
CA SER A 346 16.10 13.21 5.97
C SER A 346 15.69 11.97 6.76
N TYR A 347 15.24 10.94 6.05
CA TYR A 347 15.09 9.60 6.59
C TYR A 347 16.48 8.99 6.79
N ASP A 348 16.78 8.54 8.00
CA ASP A 348 18.09 8.05 8.39
C ASP A 348 18.13 6.54 8.70
N MET A 349 17.11 5.80 8.25
CA MET A 349 16.95 4.36 8.47
C MET A 349 17.00 3.54 7.17
N GLY A 350 17.51 4.12 6.08
CA GLY A 350 17.76 3.39 4.82
C GLY A 350 18.69 2.18 5.06
N ALA A 351 18.42 1.09 4.34
CA ALA A 351 19.13 -0.17 4.49
C ALA A 351 19.94 -0.55 3.25
N PHE A 352 20.23 0.44 2.39
CA PHE A 352 21.12 0.30 1.24
C PHE A 352 22.41 1.10 1.43
N THR A 353 23.49 0.60 0.87
CA THR A 353 24.78 1.26 0.89
C THR A 353 24.83 2.44 -0.07
N SER A 354 25.84 3.31 0.07
CA SER A 354 25.97 4.54 -0.74
C SER A 354 26.08 4.31 -2.25
N ASP A 355 26.35 3.09 -2.69
CA ASP A 355 26.41 2.69 -4.11
C ASP A 355 25.22 1.86 -4.59
N GLY A 356 24.13 1.80 -3.80
CA GLY A 356 22.86 1.20 -4.19
C GLY A 356 22.77 -0.31 -4.02
N ARG A 357 23.60 -0.92 -3.16
CA ARG A 357 23.50 -2.34 -2.78
C ARG A 357 22.74 -2.49 -1.46
N PRO A 358 22.02 -3.61 -1.25
CA PRO A 358 21.45 -3.90 0.06
C PRO A 358 22.57 -4.07 1.10
N SER A 359 22.41 -3.48 2.26
CA SER A 359 23.31 -3.67 3.40
C SER A 359 23.01 -4.97 4.15
N SER A 360 23.80 -5.31 5.16
CA SER A 360 23.57 -6.50 5.98
C SER A 360 22.26 -6.43 6.78
N ILE A 361 21.65 -5.26 6.97
CA ILE A 361 20.34 -5.08 7.61
C ILE A 361 19.27 -5.88 6.83
N MET A 362 19.33 -5.89 5.50
CA MET A 362 18.36 -6.62 4.67
C MET A 362 18.43 -8.15 4.82
N ASN A 363 19.53 -8.69 5.38
CA ASN A 363 19.62 -10.12 5.67
C ASN A 363 18.66 -10.58 6.78
N ALA A 364 18.05 -9.65 7.53
CA ALA A 364 17.03 -9.98 8.52
C ALA A 364 15.78 -10.63 7.89
N PHE A 365 15.57 -10.46 6.60
CA PHE A 365 14.44 -11.03 5.86
C PHE A 365 14.72 -12.42 5.25
N LYS A 366 15.95 -12.91 5.33
CA LYS A 366 16.34 -14.26 4.83
C LYS A 366 15.96 -15.37 5.78
#